data_ebfe21b16644502e437242bd9e3e1b54
#
_entry.id   ebfe21b16644502e437242bd9e3e1b54
#
_cell.length_a   1.000
_cell.length_b   1.000
_cell.length_c   1.000
_cell.angle_alpha   90.00
_cell.angle_beta   90.00
_cell.angle_gamma   90.00
#
_symmetry.space_group_name_H-M   'P 1'
#
loop_
_entity.id
_entity.type
_entity.pdbx_description
1 polymer ?
#
loop_
_entity_poly.entity_id
_entity_poly.type
_entity_poly.pdbx_seq_one_letter_code
_entity_poly.pdbx_strand_id
1 'polypeptide(L)'
;MKRQIFTGLLVALSTVINAQSFTEWQNPEINAVNRAPMHTNYFAYESADAAHVGVKEHSTRFMTLNGTWKFFWVKNADARPVDFWKPGFNDKGWSNIPVPGVWELNGYGDPIYVNVGYAWRNQFKNNPPHVPIANNHVGSYRREITVPADWKGKDIIAHFGSVTSNMYLWVNGKYVGYSEDSKLEAEFDLTSYLKPGQKNLIAFQVFRWCDGTYLEDQDFFRYSGVGRDCYLYARDKKRIEDIRITPDLDANYKNGSLSVTVRLKGSGNTNLELLDATGKTVAETCLLYTSPSP
;
A
#
# COMPACT_ATOMS: atom_id res chain seq x y z
N MET A 1 -28.17 52.43 -42.82
CA MET A 1 -27.06 51.90 -42.01
C MET A 1 -27.66 51.21 -40.77
N LYS A 2 -27.75 49.90 -40.77
CA LYS A 2 -28.25 49.13 -39.63
C LYS A 2 -27.04 48.62 -38.84
N ARG A 3 -26.89 49.05 -37.60
CA ARG A 3 -25.87 48.55 -36.65
C ARG A 3 -26.34 47.21 -36.09
N GLN A 4 -25.64 46.14 -36.36
CA GLN A 4 -25.81 44.86 -35.65
C GLN A 4 -24.97 44.91 -34.36
N ILE A 5 -25.64 44.69 -33.24
CA ILE A 5 -25.02 44.52 -31.92
C ILE A 5 -24.80 43.02 -31.74
N PHE A 6 -23.54 42.59 -31.71
CA PHE A 6 -23.17 41.24 -31.34
C PHE A 6 -23.10 41.13 -29.80
N THR A 7 -24.03 40.45 -29.18
CA THR A 7 -24.01 40.16 -27.77
C THR A 7 -23.26 38.82 -27.59
N GLY A 8 -21.99 38.91 -27.18
CA GLY A 8 -21.19 37.74 -26.86
C GLY A 8 -21.64 37.14 -25.53
N LEU A 9 -22.14 35.90 -25.54
CA LEU A 9 -22.51 35.11 -24.36
C LEU A 9 -21.22 34.53 -23.77
N LEU A 10 -20.74 35.06 -22.65
CA LEU A 10 -19.63 34.53 -21.89
C LEU A 10 -20.15 33.33 -21.07
N VAL A 11 -19.90 32.09 -21.52
CA VAL A 11 -20.15 30.91 -20.75
C VAL A 11 -19.00 30.72 -19.74
N ALA A 12 -19.24 31.10 -18.51
CA ALA A 12 -18.33 30.78 -17.40
C ALA A 12 -18.43 29.28 -17.10
N LEU A 13 -17.43 28.50 -17.51
CA LEU A 13 -17.26 27.12 -17.04
C LEU A 13 -16.84 27.19 -15.55
N SER A 14 -17.79 27.01 -14.65
CA SER A 14 -17.50 26.74 -13.25
C SER A 14 -16.96 25.31 -13.13
N THR A 15 -15.64 25.19 -13.00
CA THR A 15 -15.02 23.92 -12.54
C THR A 15 -15.46 23.72 -11.10
N VAL A 16 -16.40 22.82 -10.89
CA VAL A 16 -16.71 22.31 -9.54
C VAL A 16 -15.47 21.53 -9.09
N ILE A 17 -14.62 22.17 -8.28
CA ILE A 17 -13.57 21.48 -7.55
C ILE A 17 -14.31 20.68 -6.49
N ASN A 18 -14.59 19.41 -6.77
CA ASN A 18 -14.99 18.46 -5.75
C ASN A 18 -13.83 18.37 -4.77
N ALA A 19 -13.96 19.00 -3.60
CA ALA A 19 -13.07 18.73 -2.49
C ALA A 19 -13.21 17.25 -2.16
N GLN A 20 -12.15 16.46 -2.29
CA GLN A 20 -12.17 15.04 -1.96
C GLN A 20 -12.51 14.90 -0.48
N SER A 21 -13.67 14.33 -0.20
CA SER A 21 -14.09 14.01 1.17
C SER A 21 -13.51 12.64 1.51
N PHE A 22 -12.51 12.59 2.34
CA PHE A 22 -11.91 11.34 2.83
C PHE A 22 -12.84 10.65 3.84
N THR A 23 -13.83 9.92 3.33
CA THR A 23 -14.91 9.27 4.11
C THR A 23 -14.92 7.75 3.95
N GLU A 24 -13.98 7.20 3.21
CA GLU A 24 -13.85 5.77 2.90
C GLU A 24 -13.81 4.93 4.19
N TRP A 25 -13.18 5.43 5.24
CA TRP A 25 -13.05 4.77 6.55
C TRP A 25 -14.38 4.48 7.30
N GLN A 26 -15.51 4.89 6.74
CA GLN A 26 -16.87 4.60 7.21
C GLN A 26 -17.79 4.16 6.06
N ASN A 27 -17.21 3.68 4.97
CA ASN A 27 -17.96 3.24 3.80
C ASN A 27 -17.58 1.80 3.40
N PRO A 28 -18.35 0.78 3.79
CA PRO A 28 -18.02 -0.63 3.56
C PRO A 28 -18.02 -1.06 2.09
N GLU A 29 -18.45 -0.19 1.18
CA GLU A 29 -18.36 -0.44 -0.26
C GLU A 29 -16.96 -0.13 -0.81
N ILE A 30 -16.08 0.52 -0.01
CA ILE A 30 -14.76 1.00 -0.46
C ILE A 30 -13.69 0.55 0.53
N ASN A 31 -13.18 -0.65 0.39
CA ASN A 31 -12.05 -1.12 1.19
C ASN A 31 -10.68 -0.77 0.58
N ALA A 32 -10.65 -0.30 -0.65
CA ALA A 32 -9.43 0.11 -1.34
C ALA A 32 -9.69 1.10 -2.46
N VAL A 33 -8.77 2.06 -2.64
CA VAL A 33 -8.70 2.96 -3.80
C VAL A 33 -7.28 2.88 -4.36
N ASN A 34 -7.14 2.52 -5.63
CA ASN A 34 -5.84 2.38 -6.32
C ASN A 34 -4.84 1.44 -5.62
N ARG A 35 -5.27 0.62 -4.69
CA ARG A 35 -4.44 -0.47 -4.16
C ARG A 35 -4.22 -1.50 -5.27
N ALA A 36 -2.98 -1.94 -5.46
CA ALA A 36 -2.67 -2.99 -6.42
C ALA A 36 -3.40 -4.30 -6.06
N PRO A 37 -3.76 -5.12 -7.05
CA PRO A 37 -4.30 -6.45 -6.79
C PRO A 37 -3.34 -7.28 -5.93
N MET A 38 -3.90 -8.05 -4.99
CA MET A 38 -3.11 -9.01 -4.21
C MET A 38 -2.47 -10.05 -5.13
N HIS A 39 -1.25 -10.43 -4.81
CA HIS A 39 -0.48 -11.44 -5.53
C HIS A 39 0.33 -12.29 -4.54
N THR A 40 0.91 -13.37 -5.02
CA THR A 40 1.82 -14.20 -4.24
C THR A 40 2.99 -13.36 -3.73
N ASN A 41 3.33 -13.53 -2.44
CA ASN A 41 4.46 -12.82 -1.84
C ASN A 41 5.77 -13.38 -2.40
N TYR A 42 6.45 -12.60 -3.23
CA TYR A 42 7.79 -12.86 -3.75
C TYR A 42 8.50 -11.56 -4.08
N PHE A 43 9.82 -11.59 -4.13
CA PHE A 43 10.64 -10.47 -4.59
C PHE A 43 11.34 -10.82 -5.91
N ALA A 44 11.25 -9.92 -6.91
CA ALA A 44 11.87 -10.10 -8.21
C ALA A 44 13.24 -9.43 -8.24
N TYR A 45 14.28 -10.25 -8.32
CA TYR A 45 15.67 -9.81 -8.36
C TYR A 45 16.12 -9.44 -9.78
N GLU A 46 17.22 -8.71 -9.86
CA GLU A 46 17.85 -8.29 -11.12
C GLU A 46 18.63 -9.41 -11.84
N SER A 47 18.98 -10.47 -11.14
CA SER A 47 19.72 -11.63 -11.69
C SER A 47 19.38 -12.92 -10.95
N ALA A 48 19.69 -14.06 -11.56
CA ALA A 48 19.56 -15.37 -10.96
C ALA A 48 20.45 -15.50 -9.70
N ASP A 49 21.68 -14.98 -9.74
CA ASP A 49 22.60 -15.03 -8.59
C ASP A 49 22.02 -14.25 -7.39
N ALA A 50 21.48 -13.07 -7.63
CA ALA A 50 20.80 -12.30 -6.57
C ALA A 50 19.58 -13.04 -6.04
N ALA A 51 18.82 -13.71 -6.88
CA ALA A 51 17.67 -14.53 -6.47
C ALA A 51 18.09 -15.74 -5.62
N HIS A 52 19.20 -16.40 -5.96
CA HIS A 52 19.74 -17.51 -5.17
C HIS A 52 20.21 -17.05 -3.77
N VAL A 53 20.78 -15.85 -3.64
CA VAL A 53 21.12 -15.26 -2.34
C VAL A 53 19.86 -15.00 -1.52
N GLY A 54 18.76 -14.57 -2.16
CA GLY A 54 17.43 -14.45 -1.53
C GLY A 54 17.27 -13.29 -0.54
N VAL A 55 18.20 -12.34 -0.48
CA VAL A 55 18.17 -11.18 0.44
C VAL A 55 17.74 -9.95 -0.35
N LYS A 56 16.47 -9.58 -0.23
CA LYS A 56 15.88 -8.46 -1.00
C LYS A 56 16.57 -7.12 -0.72
N GLU A 57 17.08 -6.93 0.49
CA GLU A 57 17.80 -5.72 0.94
C GLU A 57 19.11 -5.49 0.18
N HIS A 58 19.68 -6.53 -0.41
CA HIS A 58 20.89 -6.46 -1.25
C HIS A 58 20.59 -6.13 -2.71
N SER A 59 19.32 -6.19 -3.12
CA SER A 59 18.92 -5.89 -4.49
C SER A 59 19.01 -4.39 -4.79
N THR A 60 19.52 -4.03 -5.96
CA THR A 60 19.49 -2.66 -6.48
C THR A 60 18.07 -2.17 -6.79
N ARG A 61 17.10 -3.08 -6.75
CA ARG A 61 15.67 -2.80 -6.95
C ARG A 61 14.89 -2.59 -5.66
N PHE A 62 15.55 -2.61 -4.52
CA PHE A 62 14.95 -2.44 -3.19
C PHE A 62 15.38 -1.12 -2.56
N MET A 63 14.44 -0.45 -1.91
CA MET A 63 14.71 0.73 -1.09
C MET A 63 13.80 0.70 0.14
N THR A 64 14.39 0.59 1.33
CA THR A 64 13.63 0.61 2.58
C THR A 64 12.92 1.94 2.84
N LEU A 65 11.70 1.87 3.31
CA LEU A 65 10.97 2.99 3.92
C LEU A 65 10.97 2.88 5.46
N ASN A 66 11.60 1.84 6.02
CA ASN A 66 11.79 1.73 7.46
C ASN A 66 12.68 2.85 7.99
N GLY A 67 12.49 3.20 9.26
CA GLY A 67 13.26 4.21 9.94
C GLY A 67 12.40 5.30 10.54
N THR A 68 12.98 6.48 10.77
CA THR A 68 12.30 7.58 11.46
C THR A 68 11.42 8.39 10.52
N TRP A 69 10.17 8.62 10.93
CA TRP A 69 9.20 9.45 10.23
C TRP A 69 8.76 10.62 11.10
N LYS A 70 8.49 11.77 10.54
CA LYS A 70 7.72 12.84 11.17
C LYS A 70 6.33 12.34 11.47
N PHE A 71 5.83 12.61 12.69
CA PHE A 71 4.58 12.06 13.18
C PHE A 71 3.76 13.07 13.98
N PHE A 72 2.48 13.13 13.67
CA PHE A 72 1.51 13.94 14.42
C PHE A 72 0.31 13.09 14.76
N TRP A 73 0.06 12.96 16.06
CA TRP A 73 -1.02 12.14 16.59
C TRP A 73 -2.10 13.00 17.24
N VAL A 74 -3.36 12.63 17.02
CA VAL A 74 -4.52 13.24 17.65
C VAL A 74 -5.45 12.18 18.23
N LYS A 75 -6.13 12.54 19.31
CA LYS A 75 -7.03 11.63 20.04
C LYS A 75 -8.37 11.42 19.32
N ASN A 76 -8.85 12.40 18.59
CA ASN A 76 -10.16 12.35 17.92
C ASN A 76 -9.99 12.55 16.43
N ALA A 77 -10.77 11.82 15.64
CA ALA A 77 -10.68 11.85 14.18
C ALA A 77 -10.89 13.26 13.59
N ASP A 78 -11.76 14.07 14.19
CA ASP A 78 -12.05 15.42 13.71
C ASP A 78 -10.89 16.42 13.91
N ALA A 79 -9.98 16.13 14.83
CA ALA A 79 -8.82 16.98 15.13
C ALA A 79 -7.62 16.72 14.22
N ARG A 80 -7.74 15.78 13.27
CA ARG A 80 -6.64 15.42 12.38
C ARG A 80 -6.23 16.59 11.50
N PRO A 81 -4.93 16.74 11.20
CA PRO A 81 -4.47 17.78 10.30
C PRO A 81 -5.01 17.53 8.89
N VAL A 82 -5.45 18.59 8.25
CA VAL A 82 -5.77 18.66 6.83
C VAL A 82 -4.61 19.31 6.09
N ASP A 83 -4.46 19.04 4.82
CA ASP A 83 -3.40 19.60 3.98
C ASP A 83 -1.95 19.20 4.36
N PHE A 84 -1.77 18.33 5.35
CA PHE A 84 -0.44 17.92 5.83
C PHE A 84 0.41 17.22 4.76
N TRP A 85 -0.21 16.68 3.73
CA TRP A 85 0.46 16.03 2.59
C TRP A 85 1.09 17.02 1.61
N LYS A 86 0.81 18.33 1.72
CA LYS A 86 1.36 19.36 0.83
C LYS A 86 2.86 19.54 1.09
N PRO A 87 3.71 19.67 0.05
CA PRO A 87 5.16 19.83 0.23
C PRO A 87 5.55 21.06 1.08
N GLY A 88 4.77 22.15 1.02
CA GLY A 88 5.01 23.37 1.80
C GLY A 88 4.44 23.38 3.22
N PHE A 89 3.86 22.28 3.68
CA PHE A 89 3.30 22.18 5.03
C PHE A 89 4.38 22.27 6.09
N ASN A 90 4.15 23.07 7.16
CA ASN A 90 5.10 23.24 8.26
C ASN A 90 4.92 22.13 9.31
N ASP A 91 5.82 21.15 9.30
CA ASP A 91 5.85 20.03 10.25
C ASP A 91 6.96 20.14 11.31
N LYS A 92 7.52 21.35 11.54
CA LYS A 92 8.63 21.56 12.49
C LYS A 92 8.30 21.16 13.93
N GLY A 93 7.03 21.30 14.34
CA GLY A 93 6.55 20.91 15.67
C GLY A 93 6.12 19.44 15.79
N TRP A 94 6.26 18.64 14.74
CA TRP A 94 5.88 17.24 14.77
C TRP A 94 6.92 16.39 15.52
N SER A 95 6.44 15.38 16.21
CA SER A 95 7.28 14.34 16.81
C SER A 95 7.89 13.43 15.74
N ASN A 96 8.65 12.45 16.20
CA ASN A 96 9.16 11.37 15.37
C ASN A 96 8.63 10.03 15.89
N ILE A 97 8.42 9.08 14.97
CA ILE A 97 8.06 7.71 15.28
C ILE A 97 8.87 6.74 14.40
N PRO A 98 9.29 5.56 14.90
CA PRO A 98 9.85 4.54 14.03
C PRO A 98 8.78 3.93 13.12
N VAL A 99 9.17 3.54 11.93
CA VAL A 99 8.41 2.69 11.01
C VAL A 99 9.29 1.48 10.65
N PRO A 100 8.87 0.24 10.88
CA PRO A 100 7.65 -0.14 11.58
C PRO A 100 7.61 0.35 13.03
N GLY A 101 6.40 0.60 13.51
CA GLY A 101 6.15 1.02 14.88
C GLY A 101 4.67 1.17 15.15
N VAL A 102 4.19 0.50 16.19
CA VAL A 102 2.81 0.66 16.68
C VAL A 102 2.75 1.79 17.69
N TRP A 103 1.66 2.56 17.66
CA TRP A 103 1.55 3.80 18.42
C TRP A 103 1.66 3.58 19.92
N GLU A 104 0.97 2.57 20.42
CA GLU A 104 0.81 2.29 21.84
C GLU A 104 2.15 1.91 22.50
N LEU A 105 3.07 1.29 21.76
CA LEU A 105 4.44 0.99 22.23
C LEU A 105 5.39 2.18 22.08
N ASN A 106 4.95 3.25 21.41
CA ASN A 106 5.70 4.49 21.22
C ASN A 106 5.14 5.68 22.01
N GLY A 107 4.24 5.41 22.99
CA GLY A 107 3.70 6.41 23.91
C GLY A 107 2.48 7.17 23.39
N TYR A 108 1.79 6.67 22.36
CA TYR A 108 0.61 7.30 21.79
C TYR A 108 -0.63 6.42 21.95
N GLY A 109 -1.59 6.90 22.73
CA GLY A 109 -2.81 6.15 23.04
C GLY A 109 -2.59 5.06 24.09
N ASP A 110 -3.59 4.21 24.26
CA ASP A 110 -3.59 3.14 25.25
C ASP A 110 -3.64 1.78 24.55
N PRO A 111 -2.83 0.81 24.99
CA PRO A 111 -2.96 -0.56 24.50
C PRO A 111 -4.28 -1.14 25.02
N ILE A 112 -5.07 -1.71 24.11
CA ILE A 112 -6.34 -2.34 24.42
C ILE A 112 -6.21 -3.84 24.13
N TYR A 113 -6.59 -4.64 25.12
CA TYR A 113 -6.86 -6.07 24.92
C TYR A 113 -8.36 -6.33 25.00
N VAL A 114 -8.90 -6.99 23.99
CA VAL A 114 -10.32 -7.35 23.95
C VAL A 114 -10.42 -8.76 23.39
N ASN A 115 -11.08 -9.64 24.15
CA ASN A 115 -11.40 -11.02 23.75
C ASN A 115 -12.86 -11.16 23.29
N VAL A 116 -13.75 -10.29 23.77
CA VAL A 116 -15.17 -10.25 23.40
C VAL A 116 -15.63 -8.82 23.19
N GLY A 117 -16.24 -8.56 22.05
CA GLY A 117 -16.76 -7.26 21.67
C GLY A 117 -15.68 -6.29 21.17
N TYR A 118 -16.11 -5.13 20.70
CA TYR A 118 -15.24 -4.16 20.06
C TYR A 118 -14.44 -3.33 21.06
N ALA A 119 -13.32 -2.78 20.62
CA ALA A 119 -12.41 -1.98 21.44
C ALA A 119 -13.06 -0.72 22.04
N TRP A 120 -14.17 -0.25 21.47
CA TRP A 120 -14.95 0.91 21.95
C TRP A 120 -16.15 0.53 22.85
N ARG A 121 -16.23 -0.73 23.33
CA ARG A 121 -17.30 -1.14 24.24
C ARG A 121 -17.45 -0.18 25.42
N ASN A 122 -18.70 0.08 25.84
CA ASN A 122 -19.09 1.03 26.87
C ASN A 122 -18.84 2.53 26.54
N GLN A 123 -18.28 2.85 25.38
CA GLN A 123 -18.02 4.22 24.92
C GLN A 123 -18.87 4.60 23.72
N PHE A 124 -19.21 3.63 22.89
CA PHE A 124 -19.97 3.80 21.66
C PHE A 124 -20.90 2.63 21.44
N LYS A 125 -22.17 2.91 21.10
CA LYS A 125 -23.12 1.86 20.72
C LYS A 125 -22.83 1.43 19.29
N ASN A 126 -22.59 0.12 19.09
CA ASN A 126 -22.33 -0.45 17.76
C ASN A 126 -23.41 -0.01 16.75
N ASN A 127 -22.97 0.54 15.64
CA ASN A 127 -23.81 1.02 14.55
C ASN A 127 -23.07 0.83 13.20
N PRO A 128 -22.80 -0.42 12.78
CA PRO A 128 -22.11 -0.68 11.52
C PRO A 128 -22.79 0.02 10.33
N PRO A 129 -22.04 0.62 9.40
CA PRO A 129 -20.57 0.62 9.29
C PRO A 129 -19.88 1.72 10.12
N HIS A 130 -20.63 2.55 10.84
CA HIS A 130 -20.08 3.71 11.54
C HIS A 130 -19.27 3.31 12.76
N VAL A 131 -18.06 3.83 12.85
CA VAL A 131 -17.17 3.72 14.01
C VAL A 131 -17.15 5.05 14.79
N PRO A 132 -16.69 5.06 16.07
CA PRO A 132 -16.59 6.31 16.84
C PRO A 132 -15.74 7.35 16.13
N ILE A 133 -16.10 8.63 16.26
CA ILE A 133 -15.26 9.78 15.91
C ILE A 133 -14.42 10.18 17.12
N ALA A 134 -15.06 10.28 18.28
CA ALA A 134 -14.40 10.51 19.54
C ALA A 134 -13.54 9.29 19.92
N ASN A 135 -12.33 9.54 20.41
CA ASN A 135 -11.36 8.51 20.80
C ASN A 135 -10.89 7.61 19.64
N ASN A 136 -11.24 7.95 18.41
CA ASN A 136 -10.68 7.35 17.20
C ASN A 136 -9.40 8.10 16.85
N HIS A 137 -8.29 7.58 17.35
CA HIS A 137 -6.98 8.20 17.19
C HIS A 137 -6.57 8.25 15.72
N VAL A 138 -5.89 9.32 15.33
CA VAL A 138 -5.34 9.45 13.97
C VAL A 138 -3.86 9.81 14.04
N GLY A 139 -3.05 9.05 13.32
CA GLY A 139 -1.65 9.31 13.12
C GLY A 139 -1.37 9.80 11.70
N SER A 140 -0.71 10.93 11.57
CA SER A 140 -0.29 11.50 10.29
C SER A 140 1.23 11.42 10.18
N TYR A 141 1.72 10.87 9.06
CA TYR A 141 3.13 10.57 8.83
C TYR A 141 3.65 11.36 7.64
N ARG A 142 4.90 11.83 7.72
CA ARG A 142 5.60 12.51 6.62
C ARG A 142 7.05 12.10 6.59
N ARG A 143 7.58 11.88 5.38
CA ARG A 143 9.01 11.64 5.17
C ARG A 143 9.45 12.07 3.78
N GLU A 144 10.57 12.78 3.70
CA GLU A 144 11.28 13.00 2.45
C GLU A 144 12.24 11.83 2.18
N ILE A 145 12.24 11.35 0.95
CA ILE A 145 13.12 10.31 0.46
C ILE A 145 13.74 10.71 -0.87
N THR A 146 14.90 10.14 -1.21
CA THR A 146 15.48 10.26 -2.55
C THR A 146 15.43 8.91 -3.22
N VAL A 147 14.62 8.79 -4.28
CA VAL A 147 14.50 7.54 -5.06
C VAL A 147 15.71 7.41 -5.97
N PRO A 148 16.32 6.20 -6.12
CA PRO A 148 17.45 5.97 -6.99
C PRO A 148 17.22 6.47 -8.43
N ALA A 149 18.21 7.13 -9.02
CA ALA A 149 18.08 7.72 -10.36
C ALA A 149 17.94 6.68 -11.47
N ASP A 150 18.55 5.52 -11.30
CA ASP A 150 18.52 4.37 -12.22
C ASP A 150 17.17 3.64 -12.25
N TRP A 151 16.24 4.01 -11.35
CA TRP A 151 14.85 3.53 -11.40
C TRP A 151 14.00 4.30 -12.43
N LYS A 152 14.58 5.29 -13.10
CA LYS A 152 13.89 6.01 -14.19
C LYS A 152 13.48 5.03 -15.30
N GLY A 153 12.20 5.07 -15.68
CA GLY A 153 11.63 4.18 -16.71
C GLY A 153 11.13 2.83 -16.20
N LYS A 154 11.38 2.48 -14.92
CA LYS A 154 10.80 1.30 -14.25
C LYS A 154 9.43 1.64 -13.65
N ASP A 155 8.65 0.60 -13.33
CA ASP A 155 7.52 0.73 -12.41
C ASP A 155 8.07 0.74 -10.98
N ILE A 156 7.56 1.66 -10.16
CA ILE A 156 8.00 1.81 -8.76
C ILE A 156 6.79 1.56 -7.87
N ILE A 157 6.85 0.50 -7.10
CA ILE A 157 5.77 0.05 -6.23
C ILE A 157 6.15 0.32 -4.78
N ALA A 158 5.21 0.87 -4.01
CA ALA A 158 5.32 0.94 -2.56
C ALA A 158 4.63 -0.26 -1.94
N HIS A 159 5.32 -0.92 -1.02
CA HIS A 159 4.83 -2.01 -0.20
C HIS A 159 4.74 -1.56 1.26
N PHE A 160 3.56 -1.69 1.85
CA PHE A 160 3.30 -1.49 3.27
C PHE A 160 2.85 -2.83 3.86
N GLY A 161 3.68 -3.47 4.65
CA GLY A 161 3.47 -4.84 5.09
C GLY A 161 2.29 -5.05 6.06
N SER A 162 1.89 -4.01 6.79
CA SER A 162 0.70 -3.98 7.65
C SER A 162 0.46 -2.58 8.16
N VAL A 163 -0.73 -2.03 7.98
CA VAL A 163 -1.14 -0.73 8.54
C VAL A 163 -2.52 -0.84 9.17
N THR A 164 -2.60 -0.71 10.49
CA THR A 164 -3.85 -0.88 11.25
C THR A 164 -4.43 0.47 11.64
N SER A 165 -5.70 0.75 11.34
CA SER A 165 -6.73 -0.08 10.70
C SER A 165 -6.87 0.17 9.20
N ASN A 166 -6.47 1.34 8.72
CA ASN A 166 -6.54 1.79 7.34
C ASN A 166 -5.39 2.74 7.03
N MET A 167 -5.22 3.10 5.77
CA MET A 167 -4.31 4.18 5.40
C MET A 167 -4.80 4.96 4.18
N TYR A 168 -4.61 6.27 4.24
CA TYR A 168 -4.65 7.18 3.11
C TYR A 168 -3.23 7.55 2.71
N LEU A 169 -2.90 7.50 1.43
CA LEU A 169 -1.54 7.73 0.92
C LEU A 169 -1.49 8.92 -0.03
N TRP A 170 -0.46 9.77 0.15
CA TRP A 170 -0.13 10.87 -0.76
C TRP A 170 1.36 10.86 -1.09
N VAL A 171 1.69 11.25 -2.32
CA VAL A 171 3.06 11.43 -2.77
C VAL A 171 3.19 12.78 -3.48
N ASN A 172 4.17 13.59 -3.07
CA ASN A 172 4.44 14.91 -3.64
C ASN A 172 3.18 15.82 -3.69
N GLY A 173 2.33 15.72 -2.66
CA GLY A 173 1.11 16.50 -2.53
C GLY A 173 -0.09 15.98 -3.33
N LYS A 174 0.03 14.85 -4.02
CA LYS A 174 -1.05 14.21 -4.78
C LYS A 174 -1.57 12.99 -4.04
N TYR A 175 -2.89 12.87 -3.97
CA TYR A 175 -3.52 11.67 -3.46
C TYR A 175 -3.18 10.46 -4.35
N VAL A 176 -2.79 9.37 -3.72
CA VAL A 176 -2.49 8.10 -4.38
C VAL A 176 -3.63 7.12 -4.21
N GLY A 177 -4.04 6.87 -2.96
CA GLY A 177 -5.06 5.88 -2.71
C GLY A 177 -5.35 5.61 -1.24
N TYR A 178 -6.17 4.60 -1.02
CA TYR A 178 -6.68 4.15 0.27
C TYR A 178 -6.58 2.63 0.39
N SER A 179 -6.41 2.13 1.61
CA SER A 179 -6.44 0.69 1.91
C SER A 179 -6.92 0.43 3.32
N GLU A 180 -7.71 -0.61 3.49
CA GLU A 180 -8.02 -1.30 4.74
C GLU A 180 -7.34 -2.67 4.77
N ASP A 181 -7.80 -3.61 5.60
CA ASP A 181 -7.23 -4.96 5.81
C ASP A 181 -5.94 -4.93 6.65
N SER A 182 -6.05 -4.40 7.85
CA SER A 182 -4.99 -4.11 8.85
C SER A 182 -3.76 -5.01 8.87
N LYS A 183 -3.91 -6.31 8.67
CA LYS A 183 -2.84 -7.31 8.83
C LYS A 183 -2.26 -7.79 7.50
N LEU A 184 -2.88 -7.41 6.39
CA LEU A 184 -2.41 -7.73 5.06
C LEU A 184 -1.55 -6.59 4.52
N GLU A 185 -0.72 -6.91 3.55
CA GLU A 185 0.08 -5.94 2.82
C GLU A 185 -0.78 -5.10 1.87
N ALA A 186 -0.43 -3.83 1.74
CA ALA A 186 -0.99 -2.92 0.76
C ALA A 186 0.10 -2.43 -0.19
N GLU A 187 -0.14 -2.57 -1.48
CA GLU A 187 0.77 -2.08 -2.51
C GLU A 187 0.13 -1.00 -3.37
N PHE A 188 0.96 -0.02 -3.77
CA PHE A 188 0.55 1.09 -4.62
C PHE A 188 1.57 1.36 -5.70
N ASP A 189 1.12 1.49 -6.95
CA ASP A 189 1.97 1.93 -8.05
C ASP A 189 2.24 3.44 -7.94
N LEU A 190 3.46 3.79 -7.57
CA LEU A 190 3.92 5.17 -7.40
C LEU A 190 4.67 5.73 -8.61
N THR A 191 4.70 5.01 -9.72
CA THR A 191 5.51 5.34 -10.91
C THR A 191 5.25 6.76 -11.42
N SER A 192 3.99 7.17 -11.49
CA SER A 192 3.60 8.51 -11.97
C SER A 192 3.73 9.63 -10.94
N TYR A 193 3.92 9.27 -9.67
CA TYR A 193 3.99 10.22 -8.55
C TYR A 193 5.42 10.54 -8.13
N LEU A 194 6.35 9.59 -8.28
CA LEU A 194 7.74 9.72 -7.86
C LEU A 194 8.63 10.30 -8.97
N LYS A 195 9.68 10.99 -8.55
CA LYS A 195 10.71 11.57 -9.41
C LYS A 195 12.06 10.92 -9.08
N PRO A 196 12.48 9.86 -9.81
CA PRO A 196 13.78 9.23 -9.60
C PRO A 196 14.96 10.22 -9.70
N GLY A 197 15.93 10.09 -8.80
CA GLY A 197 17.08 10.99 -8.68
C GLY A 197 16.79 12.30 -7.95
N GLN A 198 15.55 12.51 -7.47
CA GLN A 198 15.15 13.73 -6.77
C GLN A 198 14.55 13.40 -5.40
N LYS A 199 14.43 14.43 -4.56
CA LYS A 199 13.66 14.36 -3.32
C LYS A 199 12.18 14.21 -3.62
N ASN A 200 11.52 13.33 -2.89
CA ASN A 200 10.09 13.07 -2.94
C ASN A 200 9.54 13.08 -1.53
N LEU A 201 8.36 13.62 -1.35
CA LEU A 201 7.62 13.57 -0.10
C LEU A 201 6.62 12.42 -0.16
N ILE A 202 6.68 11.49 0.80
CA ILE A 202 5.63 10.53 1.09
C ILE A 202 4.92 10.97 2.35
N ALA A 203 3.59 10.98 2.31
CA ALA A 203 2.75 11.28 3.45
C ALA A 203 1.60 10.27 3.51
N PHE A 204 1.27 9.80 4.72
CA PHE A 204 0.10 8.96 4.89
C PHE A 204 -0.58 9.22 6.23
N GLN A 205 -1.87 8.89 6.32
CA GLN A 205 -2.69 9.06 7.50
C GLN A 205 -3.40 7.75 7.82
N VAL A 206 -3.38 7.39 9.09
CA VAL A 206 -3.91 6.13 9.63
C VAL A 206 -4.93 6.46 10.69
N PHE A 207 -6.06 5.77 10.69
CA PHE A 207 -7.08 5.84 11.73
C PHE A 207 -6.99 4.59 12.60
N ARG A 208 -7.25 4.77 13.89
CA ARG A 208 -7.31 3.65 14.83
C ARG A 208 -8.40 2.65 14.45
N TRP A 209 -9.56 3.17 14.02
CA TRP A 209 -10.72 2.39 13.64
C TRP A 209 -11.30 2.85 12.31
N CYS A 210 -11.72 1.92 11.49
CA CYS A 210 -12.51 2.11 10.30
C CYS A 210 -13.66 1.09 10.30
N ASP A 211 -14.55 1.15 9.34
CA ASP A 211 -15.66 0.19 9.23
C ASP A 211 -15.18 -1.26 9.13
N GLY A 212 -14.03 -1.54 8.48
CA GLY A 212 -13.37 -2.85 8.47
C GLY A 212 -13.05 -3.39 9.86
N THR A 213 -12.92 -2.52 10.89
CA THR A 213 -12.68 -2.95 12.28
C THR A 213 -13.80 -3.84 12.83
N TYR A 214 -15.03 -3.71 12.30
CA TYR A 214 -16.13 -4.61 12.66
C TYR A 214 -15.90 -6.06 12.24
N LEU A 215 -15.06 -6.29 11.22
CA LEU A 215 -14.72 -7.61 10.69
C LEU A 215 -13.41 -8.18 11.27
N GLU A 216 -12.63 -7.34 11.95
CA GLU A 216 -11.30 -7.67 12.49
C GLU A 216 -11.30 -7.84 14.01
N ASP A 217 -12.40 -8.33 14.59
CA ASP A 217 -12.58 -8.44 16.04
C ASP A 217 -12.15 -9.82 16.56
N GLN A 218 -10.84 -10.09 16.51
CA GLN A 218 -10.24 -11.30 17.07
C GLN A 218 -9.81 -11.11 18.53
N ASP A 219 -9.60 -12.20 19.23
CA ASP A 219 -9.07 -12.22 20.60
C ASP A 219 -7.58 -11.90 20.64
N PHE A 220 -7.22 -10.61 20.64
CA PHE A 220 -5.83 -10.14 20.72
C PHE A 220 -5.73 -8.64 21.07
N PHE A 221 -4.51 -8.16 21.23
CA PHE A 221 -4.24 -6.73 21.42
C PHE A 221 -4.62 -5.89 20.20
N ARG A 222 -5.20 -4.73 20.48
CA ARG A 222 -5.57 -3.72 19.47
C ARG A 222 -4.47 -2.66 19.39
N TYR A 223 -3.51 -2.89 18.51
CA TYR A 223 -2.45 -1.94 18.20
C TYR A 223 -2.75 -1.21 16.90
N SER A 224 -2.27 0.03 16.83
CA SER A 224 -2.47 0.92 15.68
C SER A 224 -1.14 1.34 15.08
N GLY A 225 -1.14 1.78 13.83
CA GLY A 225 0.07 2.22 13.13
C GLY A 225 0.64 1.18 12.19
N VAL A 226 1.94 1.21 11.97
CA VAL A 226 2.64 0.38 10.98
C VAL A 226 3.28 -0.82 11.66
N GLY A 227 2.77 -2.01 11.40
CA GLY A 227 3.16 -3.23 12.11
C GLY A 227 4.28 -4.04 11.45
N ARG A 228 4.58 -3.82 10.17
CA ARG A 228 5.60 -4.55 9.41
C ARG A 228 6.38 -3.63 8.49
N ASP A 229 7.44 -4.20 7.88
CA ASP A 229 8.33 -3.49 6.97
C ASP A 229 7.59 -2.78 5.85
N CYS A 230 8.13 -1.59 5.50
CA CYS A 230 7.71 -0.80 4.38
C CYS A 230 8.90 -0.55 3.46
N TYR A 231 8.67 -0.66 2.15
CA TYR A 231 9.74 -0.44 1.17
C TYR A 231 9.17 -0.01 -0.20
N LEU A 232 10.03 0.57 -1.02
CA LEU A 232 9.83 0.70 -2.45
C LEU A 232 10.59 -0.40 -3.17
N TYR A 233 10.03 -0.86 -4.28
CA TYR A 233 10.76 -1.74 -5.19
C TYR A 233 10.51 -1.37 -6.64
N ALA A 234 11.55 -1.55 -7.47
CA ALA A 234 11.50 -1.24 -8.89
C ALA A 234 11.25 -2.51 -9.71
N ARG A 235 10.35 -2.43 -10.69
CA ARG A 235 10.00 -3.52 -11.59
C ARG A 235 10.19 -3.10 -13.05
N ASP A 236 10.67 -4.00 -13.88
CA ASP A 236 10.70 -3.78 -15.31
C ASP A 236 9.27 -3.73 -15.89
N LYS A 237 9.10 -3.02 -17.00
CA LYS A 237 7.80 -2.92 -17.68
C LYS A 237 7.30 -4.27 -18.19
N LYS A 238 8.24 -5.13 -18.63
CA LYS A 238 7.96 -6.52 -18.99
C LYS A 238 8.43 -7.40 -17.84
N ARG A 239 7.52 -8.19 -17.26
CA ARG A 239 7.83 -8.96 -16.05
C ARG A 239 6.83 -10.08 -15.81
N ILE A 240 7.21 -11.00 -14.97
CA ILE A 240 6.28 -11.86 -14.26
C ILE A 240 5.52 -10.97 -13.23
N GLU A 241 4.21 -10.94 -13.33
CA GLU A 241 3.36 -10.12 -12.43
C GLU A 241 2.91 -10.93 -11.22
N ASP A 242 2.67 -12.23 -11.43
CA ASP A 242 2.24 -13.13 -10.37
C ASP A 242 2.57 -14.58 -10.72
N ILE A 243 2.79 -15.40 -9.69
CA ILE A 243 3.08 -16.84 -9.81
C ILE A 243 2.21 -17.59 -8.83
N ARG A 244 1.34 -18.47 -9.31
CA ARG A 244 0.58 -19.39 -8.48
C ARG A 244 1.16 -20.78 -8.61
N ILE A 245 1.64 -21.33 -7.51
CA ILE A 245 2.22 -22.67 -7.40
C ILE A 245 1.22 -23.54 -6.65
N THR A 246 0.79 -24.65 -7.27
CA THR A 246 -0.16 -25.60 -6.67
C THR A 246 0.47 -27.00 -6.73
N PRO A 247 1.18 -27.42 -5.68
CA PRO A 247 1.65 -28.78 -5.55
C PRO A 247 0.48 -29.68 -5.09
N ASP A 248 0.45 -30.91 -5.57
CA ASP A 248 -0.54 -31.90 -5.19
C ASP A 248 0.05 -33.33 -5.25
N LEU A 249 -0.69 -34.30 -4.72
CA LEU A 249 -0.36 -35.71 -4.76
C LEU A 249 -1.47 -36.50 -5.48
N ASP A 250 -1.10 -37.64 -6.05
CA ASP A 250 -2.09 -38.56 -6.59
C ASP A 250 -2.95 -39.18 -5.47
N ALA A 251 -4.04 -39.86 -5.85
CA ALA A 251 -4.97 -40.47 -4.92
C ALA A 251 -4.32 -41.52 -3.97
N ASN A 252 -3.15 -42.05 -4.31
CA ASN A 252 -2.39 -43.02 -3.54
C ASN A 252 -1.26 -42.38 -2.73
N TYR A 253 -1.08 -41.05 -2.80
CA TYR A 253 0.00 -40.28 -2.15
C TYR A 253 1.41 -40.76 -2.53
N LYS A 254 1.58 -41.31 -3.76
CA LYS A 254 2.86 -41.85 -4.26
C LYS A 254 3.56 -40.94 -5.24
N ASN A 255 2.80 -40.24 -6.08
CA ASN A 255 3.35 -39.38 -7.11
C ASN A 255 2.93 -37.94 -6.85
N GLY A 256 3.88 -37.01 -7.00
CA GLY A 256 3.61 -35.57 -6.96
C GLY A 256 3.16 -35.03 -8.31
N SER A 257 2.28 -34.05 -8.28
CA SER A 257 1.97 -33.18 -9.41
C SER A 257 2.24 -31.74 -9.04
N LEU A 258 2.69 -30.95 -10.01
CA LEU A 258 2.98 -29.51 -9.83
C LEU A 258 2.30 -28.73 -10.94
N SER A 259 1.40 -27.83 -10.57
CA SER A 259 0.80 -26.86 -11.47
C SER A 259 1.35 -25.48 -11.17
N VAL A 260 1.88 -24.80 -12.17
CA VAL A 260 2.40 -23.43 -12.04
C VAL A 260 1.67 -22.53 -13.03
N THR A 261 0.94 -21.53 -12.50
CA THR A 261 0.32 -20.49 -13.33
C THR A 261 1.14 -19.22 -13.22
N VAL A 262 1.60 -18.70 -14.34
CA VAL A 262 2.39 -17.45 -14.42
C VAL A 262 1.56 -16.38 -15.11
N ARG A 263 1.37 -15.23 -14.43
CA ARG A 263 0.78 -14.04 -15.03
C ARG A 263 1.89 -13.09 -15.44
N LEU A 264 1.89 -12.67 -16.70
CA LEU A 264 2.90 -11.77 -17.25
C LEU A 264 2.32 -10.38 -17.50
N LYS A 265 3.15 -9.35 -17.32
CA LYS A 265 2.92 -7.99 -17.83
C LYS A 265 3.81 -7.77 -19.03
N GLY A 266 3.22 -7.55 -20.21
CA GLY A 266 3.93 -7.47 -21.49
C GLY A 266 4.19 -8.85 -22.10
N SER A 267 4.90 -8.88 -23.22
CA SER A 267 5.27 -10.11 -23.96
C SER A 267 6.71 -10.53 -23.68
N GLY A 268 6.98 -11.84 -23.68
CA GLY A 268 8.34 -12.36 -23.48
C GLY A 268 8.36 -13.88 -23.30
N ASN A 269 9.56 -14.44 -23.26
CA ASN A 269 9.79 -15.83 -22.88
C ASN A 269 9.96 -15.91 -21.36
N THR A 270 9.38 -16.93 -20.77
CA THR A 270 9.53 -17.25 -19.35
C THR A 270 10.01 -18.68 -19.22
N ASN A 271 11.14 -18.88 -18.57
CA ASN A 271 11.66 -20.19 -18.23
C ASN A 271 11.26 -20.53 -16.80
N LEU A 272 10.80 -21.74 -16.61
CA LEU A 272 10.49 -22.32 -15.30
C LEU A 272 11.35 -23.56 -15.11
N GLU A 273 12.03 -23.62 -13.98
CA GLU A 273 12.87 -24.76 -13.60
C GLU A 273 12.42 -25.26 -12.23
N LEU A 274 12.21 -26.56 -12.11
CA LEU A 274 12.04 -27.24 -10.83
C LEU A 274 13.37 -27.85 -10.44
N LEU A 275 13.89 -27.44 -9.29
CA LEU A 275 15.15 -27.91 -8.76
C LEU A 275 14.92 -28.89 -7.60
N ASP A 276 15.78 -29.89 -7.45
CA ASP A 276 15.84 -30.72 -6.23
C ASP A 276 16.58 -29.99 -5.10
N ALA A 277 16.64 -30.59 -3.93
CA ALA A 277 17.32 -30.04 -2.75
C ALA A 277 18.83 -29.79 -2.93
N THR A 278 19.45 -30.36 -3.98
CA THR A 278 20.86 -30.16 -4.32
C THR A 278 21.06 -29.05 -5.35
N GLY A 279 19.95 -28.45 -5.85
CA GLY A 279 19.98 -27.44 -6.91
C GLY A 279 20.03 -28.01 -8.33
N LYS A 280 19.86 -29.34 -8.50
CA LYS A 280 19.83 -29.98 -9.81
C LYS A 280 18.43 -29.84 -10.43
N THR A 281 18.36 -29.43 -11.70
CA THR A 281 17.10 -29.35 -12.45
C THR A 281 16.49 -30.75 -12.63
N VAL A 282 15.26 -30.93 -12.17
CA VAL A 282 14.46 -32.17 -12.33
C VAL A 282 13.37 -32.00 -13.38
N ALA A 283 12.93 -30.77 -13.65
CA ALA A 283 12.01 -30.45 -14.73
C ALA A 283 12.25 -29.02 -15.21
N GLU A 284 12.05 -28.78 -16.49
CA GLU A 284 12.18 -27.45 -17.10
C GLU A 284 11.09 -27.26 -18.16
N THR A 285 10.58 -26.04 -18.29
CA THR A 285 9.68 -25.64 -19.37
C THR A 285 9.90 -24.20 -19.78
N CYS A 286 9.70 -23.90 -21.05
CA CYS A 286 9.72 -22.54 -21.59
C CYS A 286 8.34 -22.17 -22.10
N LEU A 287 7.82 -21.03 -21.65
CA LEU A 287 6.53 -20.47 -22.06
C LEU A 287 6.78 -19.21 -22.90
N LEU A 288 6.25 -19.20 -24.12
CA LEU A 288 6.20 -18.00 -24.95
C LEU A 288 4.84 -17.34 -24.75
N TYR A 289 4.84 -16.13 -24.19
CA TYR A 289 3.62 -15.32 -24.07
C TYR A 289 3.67 -14.17 -25.06
N THR A 290 2.69 -14.14 -25.95
CA THR A 290 2.38 -12.98 -26.79
C THR A 290 1.16 -12.30 -26.19
N SER A 291 1.30 -11.03 -25.75
CA SER A 291 0.15 -10.25 -25.29
C SER A 291 -0.97 -10.34 -26.35
N PRO A 292 -2.23 -10.63 -25.99
CA PRO A 292 -3.31 -10.44 -26.93
C PRO A 292 -3.29 -8.98 -27.39
N SER A 293 -3.38 -8.77 -28.70
CA SER A 293 -3.52 -7.44 -29.28
C SER A 293 -4.76 -6.78 -28.67
N PRO A 294 -4.73 -5.48 -28.32
CA PRO A 294 -5.88 -4.78 -27.78
C PRO A 294 -7.04 -4.76 -28.76
#